data_46f5a351240897259d491fcebea45c47
#
_entry.id   46f5a351240897259d491fcebea45c47
#
_cell.length_a   1.000
_cell.length_b   1.000
_cell.length_c   1.000
_cell.angle_alpha   90.00
_cell.angle_beta   90.00
_cell.angle_gamma   90.00
#
_symmetry.space_group_name_H-M   'P 1'
#
loop_
_entity.id
_entity.type
_entity.pdbx_description
1 polymer ?
#
loop_
_entity_poly.entity_id
_entity_poly.type
_entity_poly.pdbx_seq_one_letter_code
_entity_poly.pdbx_strand_id
1 'polypeptide(L)'
;MALIDAIHSREILDSRGNPTVEVEVLLTDGSLGRAAVPSGASTGEFEAVERRDGDKDRYLGKGVLGAVNAVIDELGDELEGIDATDQRLVDTLMIDLDGTENKGKLGANAILGVSLAVADAAAASADLSLFKYLGGPNAHLLPVPMMNILNGGAHADSNVDIQEFMIAPIGAPSFSEALRWGAEVYHTLKKVLQERELGTGLGDEGGFAPSLPSNRAALDLITEAITRAGYTPGADIALALDVASSEFCENGTYTFEGEQKSAADMTAYYTSLADSYPLVSIEDPLDENDWAGWQQLTQALGDRVQLVGDDLFVTNPERLQRGIDEAAGNALLVKVNQIGSLTETLDAISLAQRHTFHCMISHRSGETEDTFIADLAVATNAGQIKTGAPARSDRVAKYNQLLRIEEELGDSARYAGASAFPRYRQG
;
A
#
# COMPACT_ATOMS: atom_id res chain seq x y z
N MET A 1 -14.06 30.73 4.53
CA MET A 1 -12.84 30.14 5.12
C MET A 1 -13.30 28.91 5.88
N ALA A 2 -12.75 27.80 5.56
CA ALA A 2 -13.04 26.50 6.18
C ALA A 2 -12.13 26.32 7.40
N LEU A 3 -12.42 27.03 8.48
CA LEU A 3 -11.60 26.98 9.69
C LEU A 3 -11.95 25.73 10.50
N ILE A 4 -10.94 25.11 11.09
CA ILE A 4 -11.10 23.99 12.02
C ILE A 4 -11.80 24.52 13.28
N ASP A 5 -12.97 23.93 13.61
CA ASP A 5 -13.79 24.29 14.77
C ASP A 5 -13.57 23.31 15.93
N ALA A 6 -13.49 22.00 15.62
CA ALA A 6 -13.24 20.97 16.62
C ALA A 6 -12.58 19.73 15.99
N ILE A 7 -11.73 19.07 16.76
CA ILE A 7 -11.15 17.78 16.43
C ILE A 7 -11.54 16.77 17.51
N HIS A 8 -12.05 15.62 17.08
CA HIS A 8 -12.38 14.51 17.96
C HIS A 8 -11.66 13.25 17.51
N SER A 9 -11.28 12.42 18.46
CA SER A 9 -10.61 11.15 18.19
C SER A 9 -11.17 10.03 19.05
N ARG A 10 -11.10 8.82 18.53
CA ARG A 10 -11.48 7.60 19.26
C ARG A 10 -10.59 6.44 18.85
N GLU A 11 -10.59 5.43 19.71
CA GLU A 11 -10.01 4.14 19.44
C GLU A 11 -11.06 3.26 18.75
N ILE A 12 -10.71 2.68 17.59
CA ILE A 12 -11.52 1.70 16.86
C ILE A 12 -10.71 0.42 16.68
N LEU A 13 -11.30 -0.63 16.10
CA LEU A 13 -10.59 -1.87 15.79
C LEU A 13 -10.22 -1.94 14.31
N ASP A 14 -8.99 -2.39 14.03
CA ASP A 14 -8.54 -2.74 12.69
C ASP A 14 -9.02 -4.14 12.25
N SER A 15 -8.72 -4.54 11.03
CA SER A 15 -9.08 -5.83 10.43
C SER A 15 -8.50 -7.06 11.14
N ARG A 16 -7.51 -6.86 12.02
CA ARG A 16 -6.91 -7.91 12.87
C ARG A 16 -7.48 -7.90 14.29
N GLY A 17 -8.42 -6.98 14.60
CA GLY A 17 -8.98 -6.80 15.93
C GLY A 17 -8.06 -6.05 16.90
N ASN A 18 -7.03 -5.36 16.41
CA ASN A 18 -6.17 -4.50 17.21
C ASN A 18 -6.72 -3.07 17.21
N PRO A 19 -6.55 -2.31 18.31
CA PRO A 19 -6.91 -0.90 18.34
C PRO A 19 -6.14 -0.06 17.33
N THR A 20 -6.81 0.91 16.73
CA THR A 20 -6.23 1.98 15.92
C THR A 20 -6.97 3.29 16.13
N VAL A 21 -6.43 4.39 15.61
CA VAL A 21 -6.94 5.75 15.78
C VAL A 21 -7.92 6.10 14.66
N GLU A 22 -9.08 6.62 15.02
CA GLU A 22 -10.00 7.32 14.11
C GLU A 22 -10.13 8.78 14.56
N VAL A 23 -10.06 9.71 13.60
CA VAL A 23 -10.18 11.15 13.83
C VAL A 23 -11.34 11.72 13.04
N GLU A 24 -12.08 12.63 13.65
CA GLU A 24 -13.09 13.47 13.02
C GLU A 24 -12.71 14.94 13.17
N VAL A 25 -12.82 15.71 12.09
CA VAL A 25 -12.56 17.15 12.03
C VAL A 25 -13.84 17.86 11.61
N LEU A 26 -14.34 18.76 12.45
CA LEU A 26 -15.48 19.63 12.17
C LEU A 26 -14.96 21.02 11.78
N LEU A 27 -15.51 21.58 10.71
CA LEU A 27 -15.19 22.94 10.27
C LEU A 27 -16.31 23.92 10.67
N THR A 28 -15.99 25.21 10.73
CA THR A 28 -16.93 26.28 11.12
C THR A 28 -18.15 26.42 10.20
N ASP A 29 -18.09 25.87 8.98
CA ASP A 29 -19.23 25.83 8.04
C ASP A 29 -20.12 24.59 8.24
N GLY A 30 -19.76 23.69 9.15
CA GLY A 30 -20.47 22.45 9.45
C GLY A 30 -19.99 21.24 8.64
N SER A 31 -18.99 21.40 7.77
CA SER A 31 -18.38 20.29 7.05
C SER A 31 -17.62 19.39 8.01
N LEU A 32 -17.72 18.07 7.80
CA LEU A 32 -17.11 17.04 8.63
C LEU A 32 -16.24 16.14 7.77
N GLY A 33 -15.01 15.92 8.18
CA GLY A 33 -14.11 14.91 7.62
C GLY A 33 -13.76 13.85 8.65
N ARG A 34 -13.50 12.62 8.19
CA ARG A 34 -13.12 11.49 9.05
C ARG A 34 -12.08 10.63 8.39
N ALA A 35 -11.11 10.17 9.17
CA ALA A 35 -10.10 9.22 8.71
C ALA A 35 -9.77 8.21 9.80
N ALA A 36 -9.51 6.97 9.39
CA ALA A 36 -9.04 5.90 10.25
C ALA A 36 -7.65 5.44 9.81
N VAL A 37 -6.73 5.33 10.76
CA VAL A 37 -5.32 5.09 10.50
C VAL A 37 -5.04 3.59 10.34
N PRO A 38 -4.37 3.14 9.25
CA PRO A 38 -3.93 1.76 9.10
C PRO A 38 -2.73 1.45 9.98
N SER A 39 -2.47 0.15 10.23
CA SER A 39 -1.37 -0.33 11.07
C SER A 39 -0.64 -1.51 10.43
N GLY A 40 0.70 -1.50 10.41
CA GLY A 40 1.51 -2.59 9.89
C GLY A 40 1.60 -3.79 10.85
N ALA A 41 1.85 -5.00 10.30
CA ALA A 41 2.27 -6.18 11.08
C ALA A 41 3.79 -6.19 11.24
N SER A 42 4.50 -6.10 10.11
CA SER A 42 5.92 -5.77 10.04
C SER A 42 6.07 -4.26 9.83
N THR A 43 7.14 -3.69 10.37
CA THR A 43 7.47 -2.27 10.20
C THR A 43 8.94 -2.15 9.83
N GLY A 44 9.24 -1.42 8.75
CA GLY A 44 10.62 -1.07 8.39
C GLY A 44 11.31 -0.28 9.51
N GLU A 45 12.61 -0.44 9.66
CA GLU A 45 13.41 0.22 10.71
C GLU A 45 13.26 1.75 10.70
N PHE A 46 12.97 2.33 9.53
CA PHE A 46 12.93 3.78 9.31
C PHE A 46 11.52 4.37 9.22
N GLU A 47 10.48 3.59 9.54
CA GLU A 47 9.11 4.11 9.59
C GLU A 47 8.91 5.11 10.74
N ALA A 48 7.99 6.04 10.54
CA ALA A 48 7.50 6.90 11.62
C ALA A 48 6.81 6.06 12.71
N VAL A 49 6.92 6.52 13.97
CA VAL A 49 6.53 5.73 15.14
C VAL A 49 5.03 5.70 15.31
N GLU A 50 4.43 4.52 15.24
CA GLU A 50 3.08 4.27 15.71
C GLU A 50 3.06 4.23 17.24
N ARG A 51 2.39 5.21 17.88
CA ARG A 51 2.32 5.28 19.33
C ARG A 51 1.33 4.27 19.88
N ARG A 52 1.84 3.35 20.71
CA ARG A 52 1.09 2.33 21.45
C ARG A 52 1.24 2.55 22.95
N ASP A 53 0.19 2.25 23.72
CA ASP A 53 0.17 2.53 25.18
C ASP A 53 1.12 1.60 25.96
N GLY A 54 1.37 0.38 25.49
CA GLY A 54 2.22 -0.61 26.16
C GLY A 54 1.59 -1.24 27.41
N ASP A 55 0.39 -0.86 27.80
CA ASP A 55 -0.35 -1.41 28.94
C ASP A 55 -0.84 -2.82 28.63
N LYS A 56 -0.18 -3.82 29.19
CA LYS A 56 -0.48 -5.25 28.95
C LYS A 56 -1.85 -5.69 29.43
N ASP A 57 -2.44 -4.97 30.38
CA ASP A 57 -3.75 -5.28 30.94
C ASP A 57 -4.89 -4.77 30.02
N ARG A 58 -4.54 -3.97 29.01
CA ARG A 58 -5.46 -3.43 28.05
C ARG A 58 -4.99 -3.72 26.61
N TYR A 59 -5.81 -4.46 25.84
CA TYR A 59 -5.48 -4.89 24.46
C TYR A 59 -4.09 -5.52 24.32
N LEU A 60 -3.60 -6.21 25.36
CA LEU A 60 -2.29 -6.86 25.39
C LEU A 60 -1.12 -5.90 25.08
N GLY A 61 -1.25 -4.63 25.45
CA GLY A 61 -0.26 -3.58 25.21
C GLY A 61 -0.45 -2.80 23.91
N LYS A 62 -1.43 -3.17 23.07
CA LYS A 62 -1.65 -2.57 21.76
C LYS A 62 -2.65 -1.39 21.76
N GLY A 63 -3.12 -0.93 22.92
CA GLY A 63 -4.00 0.24 23.05
C GLY A 63 -3.37 1.49 22.42
N VAL A 64 -4.21 2.47 22.00
CA VAL A 64 -3.77 3.73 21.36
C VAL A 64 -4.38 4.97 22.03
N LEU A 65 -4.81 4.85 23.31
CA LEU A 65 -5.39 6.00 24.02
C LEU A 65 -4.40 7.16 24.17
N GLY A 66 -3.10 6.87 24.28
CA GLY A 66 -2.07 7.91 24.30
C GLY A 66 -2.05 8.74 23.02
N ALA A 67 -2.25 8.10 21.85
CA ALA A 67 -2.37 8.80 20.57
C ALA A 67 -3.73 9.53 20.46
N VAL A 68 -4.82 8.91 20.88
CA VAL A 68 -6.16 9.53 20.93
C VAL A 68 -6.14 10.80 21.78
N ASN A 69 -5.55 10.76 22.98
CA ASN A 69 -5.45 11.93 23.85
C ASN A 69 -4.56 13.03 23.25
N ALA A 70 -3.44 12.65 22.57
CA ALA A 70 -2.61 13.64 21.88
C ALA A 70 -3.38 14.37 20.77
N VAL A 71 -4.28 13.69 20.07
CA VAL A 71 -5.17 14.35 19.10
C VAL A 71 -6.09 15.34 19.76
N ILE A 72 -6.73 14.97 20.89
CA ILE A 72 -7.76 15.80 21.54
C ILE A 72 -7.11 16.96 22.30
N ASP A 73 -6.08 16.69 23.10
CA ASP A 73 -5.55 17.63 24.08
C ASP A 73 -4.42 18.51 23.52
N GLU A 74 -3.66 18.03 22.50
CA GLU A 74 -2.51 18.76 21.98
C GLU A 74 -2.74 19.25 20.54
N LEU A 75 -3.09 18.34 19.60
CA LEU A 75 -3.29 18.71 18.20
C LEU A 75 -4.58 19.52 18.00
N GLY A 76 -5.65 19.19 18.73
CA GLY A 76 -6.91 19.94 18.68
C GLY A 76 -6.73 21.41 19.07
N ASP A 77 -6.06 21.67 20.21
CA ASP A 77 -5.79 23.02 20.70
C ASP A 77 -4.90 23.81 19.73
N GLU A 78 -3.87 23.18 19.13
CA GLU A 78 -2.93 23.84 18.20
C GLU A 78 -3.60 24.23 16.87
N LEU A 79 -4.56 23.42 16.40
CA LEU A 79 -5.15 23.59 15.08
C LEU A 79 -6.49 24.33 15.07
N GLU A 80 -7.10 24.63 16.22
CA GLU A 80 -8.34 25.40 16.31
C GLU A 80 -8.20 26.75 15.61
N GLY A 81 -9.11 27.07 14.69
CA GLY A 81 -9.12 28.31 13.91
C GLY A 81 -8.16 28.34 12.73
N ILE A 82 -7.38 27.29 12.48
CA ILE A 82 -6.53 27.18 11.29
C ILE A 82 -7.40 26.87 10.06
N ASP A 83 -7.03 27.40 8.88
CA ASP A 83 -7.71 27.13 7.62
C ASP A 83 -7.40 25.70 7.14
N ALA A 84 -8.42 24.84 7.12
CA ALA A 84 -8.29 23.44 6.70
C ALA A 84 -7.84 23.28 5.23
N THR A 85 -7.99 24.32 4.41
CA THR A 85 -7.52 24.28 3.00
C THR A 85 -6.01 24.46 2.86
N ASP A 86 -5.32 24.93 3.92
CA ASP A 86 -3.86 25.01 3.95
C ASP A 86 -3.26 23.75 4.58
N GLN A 87 -3.42 22.62 3.89
CA GLN A 87 -2.94 21.30 4.33
C GLN A 87 -1.46 21.32 4.76
N ARG A 88 -0.61 22.06 4.02
CA ARG A 88 0.82 22.13 4.34
C ARG A 88 1.10 22.83 5.65
N LEU A 89 0.35 23.89 5.95
CA LEU A 89 0.45 24.57 7.24
C LEU A 89 -0.01 23.66 8.37
N VAL A 90 -1.16 22.99 8.21
CA VAL A 90 -1.70 22.05 9.20
C VAL A 90 -0.68 20.96 9.52
N ASP A 91 -0.15 20.29 8.50
CA ASP A 91 0.82 19.21 8.70
C ASP A 91 2.13 19.72 9.33
N THR A 92 2.61 20.90 8.91
CA THR A 92 3.82 21.52 9.48
C THR A 92 3.65 21.84 10.96
N LEU A 93 2.51 22.44 11.37
CA LEU A 93 2.25 22.74 12.78
C LEU A 93 2.26 21.47 13.64
N MET A 94 1.66 20.37 13.15
CA MET A 94 1.66 19.10 13.88
C MET A 94 3.05 18.49 14.01
N ILE A 95 3.85 18.53 12.94
CA ILE A 95 5.22 18.01 12.91
C ILE A 95 6.12 18.85 13.85
N ASP A 96 6.00 20.16 13.82
CA ASP A 96 6.75 21.06 14.69
C ASP A 96 6.38 20.89 16.18
N LEU A 97 5.09 20.63 16.48
CA LEU A 97 4.62 20.35 17.83
C LEU A 97 5.16 19.01 18.36
N ASP A 98 5.26 18.00 17.52
CA ASP A 98 5.94 16.74 17.86
C ASP A 98 7.43 16.96 18.11
N GLY A 99 8.10 17.63 17.21
CA GLY A 99 9.50 18.04 17.31
C GLY A 99 10.52 16.90 17.33
N THR A 100 10.08 15.64 17.05
CA THR A 100 10.98 14.49 16.93
C THR A 100 11.13 14.08 15.46
N GLU A 101 12.27 13.50 15.09
CA GLU A 101 12.57 13.10 13.71
C GLU A 101 11.55 12.08 13.16
N ASN A 102 11.07 11.18 14.01
CA ASN A 102 10.21 10.05 13.64
C ASN A 102 8.77 10.14 14.19
N LYS A 103 8.32 11.35 14.61
CA LYS A 103 6.99 11.58 15.19
C LYS A 103 6.69 10.74 16.46
N GLY A 104 7.75 10.46 17.24
CA GLY A 104 7.66 9.56 18.40
C GLY A 104 7.00 10.16 19.64
N LYS A 105 6.87 11.51 19.75
CA LYS A 105 6.24 12.16 20.90
C LYS A 105 4.73 12.06 20.87
N LEU A 106 4.09 12.53 19.81
CA LEU A 106 2.63 12.51 19.63
C LEU A 106 2.16 11.18 19.04
N GLY A 107 2.97 10.60 18.15
CA GLY A 107 2.70 9.40 17.38
C GLY A 107 2.32 9.71 15.93
N ALA A 108 2.95 9.02 14.99
CA ALA A 108 2.60 9.15 13.58
C ALA A 108 1.13 8.82 13.30
N ASN A 109 0.54 7.90 14.06
CA ASN A 109 -0.89 7.56 13.96
C ASN A 109 -1.80 8.72 14.41
N ALA A 110 -1.42 9.50 15.42
CA ALA A 110 -2.16 10.70 15.82
C ALA A 110 -2.09 11.79 14.74
N ILE A 111 -0.88 12.10 14.27
CA ILE A 111 -0.63 13.13 13.24
C ILE A 111 -1.32 12.76 11.93
N LEU A 112 -1.16 11.53 11.46
CA LEU A 112 -1.78 11.07 10.21
C LEU A 112 -3.31 11.11 10.27
N GLY A 113 -3.90 10.67 11.38
CA GLY A 113 -5.35 10.69 11.55
C GLY A 113 -5.92 12.09 11.36
N VAL A 114 -5.30 13.10 11.97
CA VAL A 114 -5.69 14.51 11.81
C VAL A 114 -5.43 14.99 10.38
N SER A 115 -4.25 14.72 9.83
CA SER A 115 -3.84 15.14 8.48
C SER A 115 -4.85 14.69 7.40
N LEU A 116 -5.25 13.41 7.44
CA LEU A 116 -6.21 12.85 6.50
C LEU A 116 -7.64 13.36 6.73
N ALA A 117 -8.07 13.47 8.00
CA ALA A 117 -9.41 13.97 8.33
C ALA A 117 -9.60 15.45 7.97
N VAL A 118 -8.54 16.27 8.09
CA VAL A 118 -8.55 17.67 7.64
C VAL A 118 -8.72 17.76 6.12
N ALA A 119 -8.01 16.93 5.35
CA ALA A 119 -8.16 16.90 3.90
C ALA A 119 -9.58 16.49 3.47
N ASP A 120 -10.18 15.51 4.15
CA ASP A 120 -11.55 15.06 3.89
C ASP A 120 -12.57 16.15 4.25
N ALA A 121 -12.41 16.84 5.41
CA ALA A 121 -13.27 17.97 5.80
C ALA A 121 -13.16 19.14 4.82
N ALA A 122 -11.95 19.45 4.35
CA ALA A 122 -11.72 20.52 3.38
C ALA A 122 -12.33 20.20 2.00
N ALA A 123 -12.26 18.94 1.58
CA ALA A 123 -12.94 18.46 0.37
C ALA A 123 -14.47 18.63 0.49
N ALA A 124 -15.05 18.21 1.63
CA ALA A 124 -16.46 18.38 1.93
C ALA A 124 -16.88 19.86 1.94
N SER A 125 -16.09 20.76 2.54
CA SER A 125 -16.31 22.19 2.56
C SER A 125 -16.27 22.81 1.15
N ALA A 126 -15.46 22.26 0.25
CA ALA A 126 -15.37 22.68 -1.13
C ALA A 126 -16.46 22.09 -2.05
N ASP A 127 -17.34 21.23 -1.51
CA ASP A 127 -18.33 20.45 -2.29
C ASP A 127 -17.67 19.62 -3.41
N LEU A 128 -16.52 19.02 -3.10
CA LEU A 128 -15.75 18.17 -4.00
C LEU A 128 -15.58 16.76 -3.40
N SER A 129 -15.56 15.75 -4.26
CA SER A 129 -15.04 14.45 -3.89
C SER A 129 -13.55 14.55 -3.56
N LEU A 130 -13.07 13.71 -2.62
CA LEU A 130 -11.71 13.80 -2.10
C LEU A 130 -10.65 13.71 -3.20
N PHE A 131 -10.79 12.79 -4.16
CA PHE A 131 -9.83 12.68 -5.27
C PHE A 131 -9.76 13.94 -6.14
N LYS A 132 -10.90 14.64 -6.35
CA LYS A 132 -10.93 15.91 -7.09
C LYS A 132 -10.32 17.05 -6.29
N TYR A 133 -10.58 17.08 -4.99
CA TYR A 133 -9.98 18.08 -4.10
C TYR A 133 -8.45 17.98 -4.08
N LEU A 134 -7.92 16.78 -3.90
CA LEU A 134 -6.48 16.53 -3.82
C LEU A 134 -5.77 16.65 -5.18
N GLY A 135 -6.36 16.13 -6.25
CA GLY A 135 -5.70 16.01 -7.55
C GLY A 135 -6.12 17.05 -8.58
N GLY A 136 -7.14 17.85 -8.27
CA GLY A 136 -7.68 18.86 -9.18
C GLY A 136 -8.26 18.27 -10.46
N PRO A 137 -8.40 19.10 -11.53
CA PRO A 137 -9.08 18.70 -12.76
C PRO A 137 -8.34 17.59 -13.56
N ASN A 138 -7.10 17.29 -13.22
CA ASN A 138 -6.31 16.24 -13.88
C ASN A 138 -6.44 14.86 -13.23
N ALA A 139 -7.13 14.71 -12.10
CA ALA A 139 -7.37 13.45 -11.43
C ALA A 139 -8.40 12.61 -12.20
N HIS A 140 -7.97 11.65 -13.02
CA HIS A 140 -8.85 10.87 -13.89
C HIS A 140 -8.35 9.45 -14.20
N LEU A 141 -7.14 9.08 -13.70
CA LEU A 141 -6.52 7.79 -14.00
C LEU A 141 -6.87 6.77 -12.92
N LEU A 142 -7.69 5.78 -13.27
CA LEU A 142 -7.99 4.62 -12.43
C LEU A 142 -6.78 3.69 -12.39
N PRO A 143 -6.31 3.31 -11.19
CA PRO A 143 -5.12 2.47 -11.04
C PRO A 143 -5.38 1.02 -11.42
N VAL A 144 -4.33 0.31 -11.87
CA VAL A 144 -4.34 -1.16 -11.95
C VAL A 144 -4.35 -1.72 -10.53
N PRO A 145 -5.33 -2.55 -10.17
CA PRO A 145 -5.35 -3.20 -8.87
C PRO A 145 -4.35 -4.38 -8.85
N MET A 146 -3.36 -4.29 -7.95
CA MET A 146 -2.43 -5.37 -7.64
C MET A 146 -3.06 -6.22 -6.54
N MET A 147 -3.76 -7.30 -6.94
CA MET A 147 -4.59 -8.08 -6.01
C MET A 147 -3.80 -9.24 -5.44
N ASN A 148 -3.52 -9.22 -4.14
CA ASN A 148 -2.87 -10.32 -3.43
C ASN A 148 -3.84 -11.50 -3.25
N ILE A 149 -3.72 -12.55 -4.06
CA ILE A 149 -4.64 -13.71 -4.06
C ILE A 149 -4.05 -14.97 -3.42
N LEU A 150 -2.75 -14.99 -3.15
CA LEU A 150 -2.08 -16.07 -2.43
C LEU A 150 -1.01 -15.50 -1.51
N ASN A 151 -1.04 -15.88 -0.24
CA ASN A 151 -0.16 -15.42 0.82
C ASN A 151 0.86 -16.49 1.22
N GLY A 152 2.08 -16.04 1.55
CA GLY A 152 3.13 -16.79 2.22
C GLY A 152 3.84 -15.91 3.26
N GLY A 153 5.08 -16.19 3.57
CA GLY A 153 5.90 -15.41 4.48
C GLY A 153 5.22 -15.12 5.82
N ALA A 154 5.37 -13.91 6.31
CA ALA A 154 4.76 -13.46 7.57
C ALA A 154 3.22 -13.31 7.50
N HIS A 155 2.62 -13.29 6.31
CA HIS A 155 1.17 -13.15 6.12
C HIS A 155 0.39 -14.47 6.15
N ALA A 156 1.07 -15.61 6.29
CA ALA A 156 0.46 -16.93 6.28
C ALA A 156 1.20 -17.92 7.17
N ASP A 157 0.47 -18.82 7.83
CA ASP A 157 1.06 -20.00 8.46
C ASP A 157 1.28 -21.08 7.38
N SER A 158 2.31 -20.89 6.55
CA SER A 158 2.64 -21.73 5.41
C SER A 158 4.17 -21.88 5.27
N ASN A 159 4.60 -22.74 4.34
CA ASN A 159 6.01 -22.97 4.04
C ASN A 159 6.50 -22.24 2.76
N VAL A 160 5.75 -21.25 2.30
CA VAL A 160 6.10 -20.41 1.14
C VAL A 160 6.78 -19.15 1.67
N ASP A 161 8.01 -18.85 1.19
CA ASP A 161 8.79 -17.72 1.72
C ASP A 161 8.34 -16.36 1.19
N ILE A 162 7.97 -16.28 -0.08
CA ILE A 162 7.45 -15.04 -0.70
C ILE A 162 6.13 -14.68 -0.03
N GLN A 163 6.04 -13.43 0.45
CA GLN A 163 4.93 -12.97 1.28
C GLN A 163 3.61 -12.81 0.53
N GLU A 164 3.66 -12.27 -0.71
CA GLU A 164 2.46 -12.02 -1.50
C GLU A 164 2.66 -12.37 -2.97
N PHE A 165 1.65 -13.03 -3.51
CA PHE A 165 1.53 -13.31 -4.94
C PHE A 165 0.31 -12.60 -5.48
N MET A 166 0.55 -11.62 -6.33
CA MET A 166 -0.47 -10.72 -6.85
C MET A 166 -0.77 -10.96 -8.32
N ILE A 167 -2.02 -10.69 -8.69
CA ILE A 167 -2.45 -10.55 -10.09
C ILE A 167 -2.68 -9.09 -10.42
N ALA A 168 -2.36 -8.70 -11.66
CA ALA A 168 -2.55 -7.36 -12.21
C ALA A 168 -3.30 -7.45 -13.54
N PRO A 169 -4.60 -7.06 -13.61
CA PRO A 169 -5.40 -7.13 -14.83
C PRO A 169 -5.05 -6.00 -15.83
N ILE A 170 -3.86 -6.05 -16.41
CA ILE A 170 -3.30 -5.00 -17.28
C ILE A 170 -4.00 -4.87 -18.64
N GLY A 171 -4.68 -5.92 -19.11
CA GLY A 171 -5.39 -5.94 -20.39
C GLY A 171 -6.84 -5.51 -20.30
N ALA A 172 -7.37 -5.23 -19.11
CA ALA A 172 -8.77 -4.84 -18.94
C ALA A 172 -9.06 -3.47 -19.56
N PRO A 173 -10.26 -3.26 -20.14
CA PRO A 173 -10.62 -1.99 -20.77
C PRO A 173 -11.06 -0.91 -19.77
N SER A 174 -11.38 -1.26 -18.53
CA SER A 174 -11.87 -0.35 -17.48
C SER A 174 -11.49 -0.91 -16.11
N PHE A 175 -11.60 -0.09 -15.07
CA PHE A 175 -11.38 -0.54 -13.70
C PHE A 175 -12.43 -1.58 -13.26
N SER A 176 -13.70 -1.35 -13.59
CA SER A 176 -14.79 -2.29 -13.29
C SER A 176 -14.57 -3.66 -13.92
N GLU A 177 -14.07 -3.73 -15.15
CA GLU A 177 -13.70 -4.99 -15.79
C GLU A 177 -12.46 -5.62 -15.12
N ALA A 178 -11.45 -4.82 -14.77
CA ALA A 178 -10.27 -5.30 -14.05
C ALA A 178 -10.64 -5.97 -12.72
N LEU A 179 -11.56 -5.33 -11.97
CA LEU A 179 -12.05 -5.89 -10.70
C LEU A 179 -12.84 -7.19 -10.93
N ARG A 180 -13.70 -7.24 -11.96
CA ARG A 180 -14.42 -8.45 -12.34
C ARG A 180 -13.47 -9.61 -12.67
N TRP A 181 -12.48 -9.36 -13.52
CA TRP A 181 -11.47 -10.35 -13.91
C TRP A 181 -10.71 -10.89 -12.68
N GLY A 182 -10.29 -9.99 -11.79
CA GLY A 182 -9.62 -10.36 -10.56
C GLY A 182 -10.47 -11.25 -9.66
N ALA A 183 -11.75 -10.91 -9.49
CA ALA A 183 -12.69 -11.72 -8.70
C ALA A 183 -12.94 -13.12 -9.32
N GLU A 184 -13.06 -13.20 -10.65
CA GLU A 184 -13.24 -14.48 -11.36
C GLU A 184 -12.00 -15.38 -11.22
N VAL A 185 -10.79 -14.81 -11.34
CA VAL A 185 -9.54 -15.55 -11.10
C VAL A 185 -9.42 -15.99 -9.64
N TYR A 186 -9.75 -15.13 -8.69
CA TYR A 186 -9.73 -15.48 -7.26
C TYR A 186 -10.64 -16.67 -6.94
N HIS A 187 -11.87 -16.67 -7.45
CA HIS A 187 -12.81 -17.78 -7.26
C HIS A 187 -12.38 -19.05 -8.02
N THR A 188 -11.73 -18.89 -9.17
CA THR A 188 -11.16 -20.02 -9.92
C THR A 188 -9.98 -20.63 -9.19
N LEU A 189 -9.09 -19.81 -8.61
CA LEU A 189 -7.98 -20.27 -7.76
C LEU A 189 -8.50 -21.08 -6.57
N LYS A 190 -9.58 -20.62 -5.92
CA LYS A 190 -10.21 -21.39 -4.83
C LYS A 190 -10.62 -22.79 -5.26
N LYS A 191 -11.21 -22.94 -6.47
CA LYS A 191 -11.60 -24.24 -7.02
C LYS A 191 -10.37 -25.10 -7.32
N VAL A 192 -9.32 -24.54 -7.92
CA VAL A 192 -8.06 -25.24 -8.20
C VAL A 192 -7.43 -25.79 -6.91
N LEU A 193 -7.39 -24.97 -5.85
CA LEU A 193 -6.90 -25.39 -4.54
C LEU A 193 -7.72 -26.55 -3.95
N GLN A 194 -9.06 -26.45 -4.00
CA GLN A 194 -9.96 -27.49 -3.51
C GLN A 194 -9.81 -28.82 -4.29
N GLU A 195 -9.69 -28.78 -5.61
CA GLU A 195 -9.46 -29.95 -6.46
C GLU A 195 -8.13 -30.66 -6.14
N ARG A 196 -7.15 -29.93 -5.60
CA ARG A 196 -5.85 -30.46 -5.19
C ARG A 196 -5.76 -30.75 -3.69
N GLU A 197 -6.89 -30.69 -2.99
CA GLU A 197 -6.99 -30.91 -1.53
C GLU A 197 -6.09 -29.95 -0.71
N LEU A 198 -5.83 -28.75 -1.25
CA LEU A 198 -5.05 -27.70 -0.59
C LEU A 198 -5.94 -26.77 0.24
N GLY A 199 -5.35 -26.16 1.27
CA GLY A 199 -6.06 -25.24 2.16
C GLY A 199 -6.60 -24.01 1.41
N THR A 200 -7.81 -23.57 1.77
CA THR A 200 -8.43 -22.33 1.30
C THR A 200 -8.71 -21.34 2.43
N GLY A 201 -7.99 -21.46 3.54
CA GLY A 201 -7.93 -20.45 4.60
C GLY A 201 -7.33 -19.16 4.06
N LEU A 202 -7.73 -18.03 4.65
CA LEU A 202 -7.30 -16.71 4.20
C LEU A 202 -6.21 -16.16 5.11
N GLY A 203 -5.21 -15.52 4.51
CA GLY A 203 -4.25 -14.67 5.20
C GLY A 203 -4.86 -13.30 5.57
N ASP A 204 -4.05 -12.45 6.19
CA ASP A 204 -4.45 -11.14 6.71
C ASP A 204 -5.04 -10.22 5.63
N GLU A 205 -4.60 -10.35 4.40
CA GLU A 205 -5.00 -9.53 3.27
C GLU A 205 -6.03 -10.19 2.34
N GLY A 206 -6.59 -11.34 2.76
CA GLY A 206 -7.67 -12.03 2.05
C GLY A 206 -7.21 -13.00 0.96
N GLY A 207 -5.92 -13.12 0.67
CA GLY A 207 -5.36 -14.15 -0.19
C GLY A 207 -5.40 -15.54 0.47
N PHE A 208 -5.42 -16.62 -0.34
CA PHE A 208 -5.36 -17.98 0.18
C PHE A 208 -3.96 -18.29 0.74
N ALA A 209 -3.90 -19.14 1.76
CA ALA A 209 -2.66 -19.48 2.45
C ALA A 209 -2.39 -21.00 2.44
N PRO A 210 -2.24 -21.65 1.26
CA PRO A 210 -1.93 -23.08 1.19
C PRO A 210 -0.46 -23.36 1.52
N SER A 211 -0.16 -24.53 2.07
CA SER A 211 1.20 -25.05 2.10
C SER A 211 1.57 -25.63 0.73
N LEU A 212 2.68 -25.16 0.15
CA LEU A 212 3.13 -25.53 -1.18
C LEU A 212 4.61 -25.99 -1.16
N PRO A 213 5.04 -26.81 -2.12
CA PRO A 213 6.41 -27.34 -2.13
C PRO A 213 7.48 -26.28 -2.50
N SER A 214 7.10 -25.16 -3.10
CA SER A 214 8.01 -24.06 -3.49
C SER A 214 7.23 -22.78 -3.84
N ASN A 215 7.93 -21.65 -3.91
CA ASN A 215 7.36 -20.39 -4.39
C ASN A 215 6.91 -20.49 -5.87
N ARG A 216 7.63 -21.26 -6.71
CA ARG A 216 7.21 -21.52 -8.09
C ARG A 216 5.87 -22.25 -8.20
N ALA A 217 5.58 -23.17 -7.28
CA ALA A 217 4.28 -23.85 -7.25
C ALA A 217 3.10 -22.89 -7.03
N ALA A 218 3.31 -21.80 -6.28
CA ALA A 218 2.30 -20.75 -6.14
C ALA A 218 2.04 -20.02 -7.47
N LEU A 219 3.11 -19.64 -8.20
CA LEU A 219 2.99 -19.00 -9.51
C LEU A 219 2.33 -19.91 -10.55
N ASP A 220 2.64 -21.21 -10.54
CA ASP A 220 2.01 -22.21 -11.41
C ASP A 220 0.50 -22.30 -11.16
N LEU A 221 0.08 -22.35 -9.86
CA LEU A 221 -1.33 -22.41 -9.49
C LEU A 221 -2.09 -21.15 -9.94
N ILE A 222 -1.50 -19.98 -9.76
CA ILE A 222 -2.11 -18.71 -10.17
C ILE A 222 -2.21 -18.66 -11.71
N THR A 223 -1.15 -19.04 -12.43
CA THR A 223 -1.13 -19.06 -13.90
C THR A 223 -2.20 -20.03 -14.44
N GLU A 224 -2.36 -21.20 -13.80
CA GLU A 224 -3.44 -22.14 -14.13
C GLU A 224 -4.82 -21.52 -13.86
N ALA A 225 -5.00 -20.83 -12.72
CA ALA A 225 -6.28 -20.19 -12.38
C ALA A 225 -6.64 -19.08 -13.38
N ILE A 226 -5.68 -18.26 -13.81
CA ILE A 226 -5.87 -17.24 -14.86
C ILE A 226 -6.36 -17.88 -16.15
N THR A 227 -5.66 -18.94 -16.60
CA THR A 227 -6.01 -19.66 -17.85
C THR A 227 -7.39 -20.33 -17.76
N ARG A 228 -7.69 -20.98 -16.63
CA ARG A 228 -9.00 -21.65 -16.39
C ARG A 228 -10.15 -20.65 -16.26
N ALA A 229 -9.88 -19.43 -15.81
CA ALA A 229 -10.85 -18.33 -15.78
C ALA A 229 -11.13 -17.74 -17.19
N GLY A 230 -10.35 -18.15 -18.21
CA GLY A 230 -10.52 -17.73 -19.60
C GLY A 230 -9.67 -16.53 -20.01
N TYR A 231 -8.68 -16.17 -19.20
CA TYR A 231 -7.76 -15.06 -19.45
C TYR A 231 -6.37 -15.55 -19.87
N THR A 232 -5.66 -14.69 -20.62
CA THR A 232 -4.32 -14.96 -21.12
C THR A 232 -3.29 -14.39 -20.13
N PRO A 233 -2.44 -15.26 -19.49
CA PRO A 233 -1.35 -14.77 -18.66
C PRO A 233 -0.41 -13.83 -19.46
N GLY A 234 -0.10 -12.68 -18.87
CA GLY A 234 0.78 -11.66 -19.45
C GLY A 234 0.11 -10.69 -20.42
N ALA A 235 -0.91 -11.10 -21.15
CA ALA A 235 -1.67 -10.22 -22.03
C ALA A 235 -2.88 -9.57 -21.32
N ASP A 236 -3.71 -10.40 -20.69
CA ASP A 236 -4.87 -9.93 -19.96
C ASP A 236 -4.51 -9.64 -18.50
N ILE A 237 -3.85 -10.62 -17.83
CA ILE A 237 -3.48 -10.56 -16.43
C ILE A 237 -2.02 -10.92 -16.26
N ALA A 238 -1.25 -10.00 -15.71
CA ALA A 238 0.14 -10.20 -15.32
C ALA A 238 0.26 -10.60 -13.84
N LEU A 239 1.47 -10.98 -13.42
CA LEU A 239 1.79 -11.37 -12.05
C LEU A 239 2.69 -10.32 -11.39
N ALA A 240 2.60 -10.22 -10.08
CA ALA A 240 3.51 -9.43 -9.27
C ALA A 240 3.79 -10.14 -7.93
N LEU A 241 4.91 -9.80 -7.33
CA LEU A 241 5.37 -10.37 -6.06
C LEU A 241 5.65 -9.26 -5.05
N ASP A 242 5.39 -9.56 -3.78
CA ASP A 242 6.02 -8.92 -2.64
C ASP A 242 6.81 -10.00 -1.89
N VAL A 243 8.11 -9.83 -1.83
CA VAL A 243 9.01 -10.84 -1.27
C VAL A 243 9.27 -10.61 0.21
N ALA A 244 9.26 -9.35 0.66
CA ALA A 244 9.56 -8.93 2.03
C ALA A 244 10.88 -9.55 2.54
N SER A 245 11.95 -9.43 1.76
CA SER A 245 13.20 -10.19 1.95
C SER A 245 13.93 -9.86 3.25
N SER A 246 13.67 -8.70 3.87
CA SER A 246 14.24 -8.35 5.17
C SER A 246 13.82 -9.33 6.28
N GLU A 247 12.64 -9.96 6.16
CA GLU A 247 12.12 -10.93 7.14
C GLU A 247 12.97 -12.21 7.23
N PHE A 248 13.71 -12.57 6.19
CA PHE A 248 14.54 -13.77 6.15
C PHE A 248 16.02 -13.49 5.81
N CYS A 249 16.45 -12.23 5.96
CA CYS A 249 17.84 -11.80 5.78
C CYS A 249 18.53 -11.61 7.13
N GLU A 250 19.67 -12.28 7.33
CA GLU A 250 20.55 -12.04 8.48
C GLU A 250 21.98 -11.76 7.99
N ASN A 251 22.52 -10.59 8.35
CA ASN A 251 23.89 -10.19 8.00
C ASN A 251 24.22 -10.32 6.50
N GLY A 252 23.26 -9.97 5.61
CA GLY A 252 23.43 -10.04 4.16
C GLY A 252 23.32 -11.46 3.58
N THR A 253 22.83 -12.40 4.35
CA THR A 253 22.58 -13.78 3.92
C THR A 253 21.09 -14.08 4.01
N TYR A 254 20.49 -14.51 2.92
CA TYR A 254 19.06 -14.81 2.80
C TYR A 254 18.80 -16.30 3.00
N THR A 255 17.98 -16.67 4.00
CA THR A 255 17.50 -18.05 4.18
C THR A 255 16.25 -18.25 3.35
N PHE A 256 16.37 -18.78 2.14
CA PHE A 256 15.30 -18.86 1.16
C PHE A 256 15.16 -20.25 0.57
N GLU A 257 13.94 -20.81 0.60
CA GLU A 257 13.62 -22.21 0.22
C GLU A 257 14.53 -23.23 0.94
N GLY A 258 14.85 -22.95 2.21
CA GLY A 258 15.70 -23.82 3.05
C GLY A 258 17.20 -23.75 2.74
N GLU A 259 17.64 -22.85 1.85
CA GLU A 259 19.04 -22.66 1.46
C GLU A 259 19.54 -21.27 1.88
N GLN A 260 20.86 -21.17 2.08
CA GLN A 260 21.54 -19.88 2.30
C GLN A 260 21.89 -19.27 0.94
N LYS A 261 21.44 -18.05 0.67
CA LYS A 261 21.63 -17.35 -0.60
C LYS A 261 22.27 -15.97 -0.37
N SER A 262 23.10 -15.57 -1.31
CA SER A 262 23.61 -14.19 -1.44
C SER A 262 22.61 -13.32 -2.21
N ALA A 263 22.80 -11.99 -2.20
CA ALA A 263 22.05 -11.08 -3.05
C ALA A 263 22.16 -11.41 -4.55
N ALA A 264 23.33 -11.91 -4.98
CA ALA A 264 23.55 -12.36 -6.36
C ALA A 264 22.73 -13.61 -6.69
N ASP A 265 22.61 -14.57 -5.75
CA ASP A 265 21.78 -15.76 -5.93
C ASP A 265 20.30 -15.40 -5.99
N MET A 266 19.84 -14.46 -5.13
CA MET A 266 18.48 -13.93 -5.17
C MET A 266 18.20 -13.23 -6.50
N THR A 267 19.12 -12.40 -6.98
CA THR A 267 19.02 -11.75 -8.31
C THR A 267 18.89 -12.78 -9.43
N ALA A 268 19.68 -13.86 -9.42
CA ALA A 268 19.57 -14.93 -10.40
C ALA A 268 18.23 -15.67 -10.31
N TYR A 269 17.72 -15.88 -9.11
CA TYR A 269 16.39 -16.48 -8.89
C TYR A 269 15.28 -15.62 -9.50
N TYR A 270 15.23 -14.31 -9.20
CA TYR A 270 14.23 -13.41 -9.78
C TYR A 270 14.34 -13.28 -11.29
N THR A 271 15.55 -13.28 -11.83
CA THR A 271 15.77 -13.30 -13.28
C THR A 271 15.12 -14.55 -13.89
N SER A 272 15.33 -15.71 -13.28
CA SER A 272 14.73 -16.96 -13.76
C SER A 272 13.20 -17.00 -13.62
N LEU A 273 12.64 -16.31 -12.62
CA LEU A 273 11.18 -16.12 -12.52
C LEU A 273 10.65 -15.21 -13.64
N ALA A 274 11.31 -14.08 -13.88
CA ALA A 274 10.93 -13.13 -14.93
C ALA A 274 11.05 -13.72 -16.35
N ASP A 275 11.93 -14.73 -16.54
CA ASP A 275 12.04 -15.48 -17.80
C ASP A 275 10.93 -16.53 -17.96
N SER A 276 10.35 -17.00 -16.86
CA SER A 276 9.38 -18.11 -16.85
C SER A 276 7.92 -17.65 -16.72
N TYR A 277 7.68 -16.49 -16.09
CA TYR A 277 6.36 -16.00 -15.75
C TYR A 277 6.19 -14.54 -16.21
N PRO A 278 4.94 -14.09 -16.47
CA PRO A 278 4.66 -12.71 -16.89
C PRO A 278 4.71 -11.75 -15.69
N LEU A 279 5.89 -11.62 -15.06
CA LEU A 279 6.11 -10.74 -13.92
C LEU A 279 6.26 -9.29 -14.37
N VAL A 280 5.41 -8.41 -13.82
CA VAL A 280 5.48 -6.96 -14.07
C VAL A 280 6.16 -6.21 -12.94
N SER A 281 6.14 -6.76 -11.70
CA SER A 281 6.63 -6.08 -10.50
C SER A 281 7.14 -7.06 -9.45
N ILE A 282 8.23 -6.69 -8.77
CA ILE A 282 8.76 -7.37 -7.58
C ILE A 282 9.02 -6.31 -6.52
N GLU A 283 8.36 -6.44 -5.38
CA GLU A 283 8.50 -5.58 -4.21
C GLU A 283 9.45 -6.23 -3.19
N ASP A 284 10.30 -5.42 -2.59
CA ASP A 284 11.32 -5.75 -1.59
C ASP A 284 12.05 -7.08 -1.86
N PRO A 285 12.66 -7.20 -3.05
CA PRO A 285 13.40 -8.41 -3.44
C PRO A 285 14.67 -8.65 -2.63
N LEU A 286 15.20 -7.62 -1.95
CA LEU A 286 16.39 -7.65 -1.13
C LEU A 286 16.18 -6.85 0.16
N ASP A 287 17.06 -7.07 1.16
CA ASP A 287 17.05 -6.39 2.46
C ASP A 287 17.11 -4.86 2.32
N GLU A 288 16.41 -4.16 3.22
CA GLU A 288 16.28 -2.69 3.25
C GLU A 288 17.60 -1.94 3.45
N ASN A 289 18.65 -2.63 3.87
CA ASN A 289 20.00 -2.08 4.06
C ASN A 289 21.00 -2.53 2.99
N ASP A 290 20.63 -3.47 2.10
CA ASP A 290 21.52 -3.98 1.04
C ASP A 290 21.50 -3.12 -0.24
N TRP A 291 21.88 -1.86 -0.11
CA TRP A 291 21.91 -0.90 -1.23
C TRP A 291 22.75 -1.38 -2.42
N ALA A 292 23.87 -2.06 -2.15
CA ALA A 292 24.73 -2.58 -3.20
C ALA A 292 24.07 -3.74 -3.97
N GLY A 293 23.35 -4.62 -3.27
CA GLY A 293 22.53 -5.67 -3.88
C GLY A 293 21.41 -5.07 -4.73
N TRP A 294 20.71 -4.06 -4.22
CA TRP A 294 19.65 -3.37 -4.95
C TRP A 294 20.15 -2.70 -6.25
N GLN A 295 21.34 -2.08 -6.25
CA GLN A 295 21.96 -1.53 -7.47
C GLN A 295 22.22 -2.61 -8.51
N GLN A 296 22.79 -3.76 -8.07
CA GLN A 296 23.08 -4.90 -8.96
C GLN A 296 21.79 -5.49 -9.53
N LEU A 297 20.77 -5.68 -8.69
CA LEU A 297 19.46 -6.18 -9.12
C LEU A 297 18.78 -5.20 -10.11
N THR A 298 18.85 -3.90 -9.83
CA THR A 298 18.27 -2.87 -10.72
C THR A 298 18.98 -2.87 -12.07
N GLN A 299 20.30 -3.01 -12.08
CA GLN A 299 21.05 -3.15 -13.33
C GLN A 299 20.66 -4.41 -14.11
N ALA A 300 20.38 -5.52 -13.43
CA ALA A 300 20.05 -6.80 -14.07
C ALA A 300 18.61 -6.88 -14.60
N LEU A 301 17.64 -6.34 -13.86
CA LEU A 301 16.21 -6.53 -14.14
C LEU A 301 15.41 -5.24 -14.34
N GLY A 302 15.94 -4.08 -13.97
CA GLY A 302 15.20 -2.83 -13.92
C GLY A 302 14.62 -2.34 -15.25
N ASP A 303 15.17 -2.79 -16.38
CA ASP A 303 14.65 -2.49 -17.73
C ASP A 303 13.47 -3.38 -18.14
N ARG A 304 13.19 -4.45 -17.38
CA ARG A 304 12.20 -5.48 -17.73
C ARG A 304 11.06 -5.56 -16.70
N VAL A 305 11.37 -5.30 -15.43
CA VAL A 305 10.47 -5.49 -14.29
C VAL A 305 10.51 -4.25 -13.43
N GLN A 306 9.36 -3.88 -12.86
CA GLN A 306 9.28 -2.88 -11.82
C GLN A 306 9.88 -3.44 -10.52
N LEU A 307 10.81 -2.73 -9.92
CA LEU A 307 11.44 -3.05 -8.65
C LEU A 307 11.01 -2.02 -7.61
N VAL A 308 10.13 -2.44 -6.72
CA VAL A 308 9.45 -1.56 -5.76
C VAL A 308 10.18 -1.62 -4.43
N GLY A 309 10.55 -0.45 -3.89
CA GLY A 309 11.00 -0.35 -2.51
C GLY A 309 9.84 0.00 -1.58
N ASP A 310 9.55 -0.90 -0.64
CA ASP A 310 8.70 -0.72 0.52
C ASP A 310 9.57 -0.36 1.72
N ASP A 311 10.18 -1.31 2.39
CA ASP A 311 11.07 -1.08 3.54
C ASP A 311 12.33 -0.31 3.13
N LEU A 312 12.78 -0.45 1.87
CA LEU A 312 13.91 0.32 1.34
C LEU A 312 13.67 1.83 1.43
N PHE A 313 12.46 2.30 1.12
CA PHE A 313 12.15 3.73 1.01
C PHE A 313 11.23 4.26 2.11
N VAL A 314 10.40 3.42 2.71
CA VAL A 314 9.42 3.74 3.76
C VAL A 314 8.62 5.03 3.49
N THR A 315 8.27 5.29 2.23
CA THR A 315 7.59 6.52 1.78
C THR A 315 8.34 7.81 2.18
N ASN A 316 9.63 7.71 2.49
CA ASN A 316 10.47 8.82 2.96
C ASN A 316 11.21 9.47 1.78
N PRO A 317 11.02 10.79 1.53
CA PRO A 317 11.67 11.50 0.42
C PRO A 317 13.21 11.44 0.45
N GLU A 318 13.85 11.43 1.61
CA GLU A 318 15.32 11.38 1.74
C GLU A 318 15.86 10.00 1.32
N ARG A 319 15.22 8.91 1.78
CA ARG A 319 15.59 7.56 1.38
C ARG A 319 15.30 7.32 -0.10
N LEU A 320 14.18 7.84 -0.61
CA LEU A 320 13.85 7.78 -2.03
C LEU A 320 14.88 8.54 -2.87
N GLN A 321 15.31 9.75 -2.44
CA GLN A 321 16.35 10.52 -3.13
C GLN A 321 17.66 9.72 -3.20
N ARG A 322 18.04 9.04 -2.12
CA ARG A 322 19.18 8.13 -2.12
C ARG A 322 19.03 7.01 -3.15
N GLY A 323 17.87 6.37 -3.21
CA GLY A 323 17.60 5.32 -4.22
C GLY A 323 17.70 5.81 -5.65
N ILE A 324 17.23 7.03 -5.90
CA ILE A 324 17.35 7.69 -7.21
C ILE A 324 18.82 7.93 -7.55
N ASP A 325 19.58 8.51 -6.63
CA ASP A 325 20.99 8.87 -6.84
C ASP A 325 21.88 7.63 -7.01
N GLU A 326 21.58 6.56 -6.30
CA GLU A 326 22.32 5.29 -6.33
C GLU A 326 21.78 4.27 -7.35
N ALA A 327 20.73 4.60 -8.09
CA ALA A 327 20.04 3.70 -9.04
C ALA A 327 19.58 2.38 -8.39
N ALA A 328 19.02 2.46 -7.18
CA ALA A 328 18.47 1.35 -6.42
C ALA A 328 16.94 1.36 -6.48
N GLY A 329 16.35 0.35 -7.13
CA GLY A 329 14.91 0.30 -7.41
C GLY A 329 14.48 1.21 -8.58
N ASN A 330 13.18 1.20 -8.89
CA ASN A 330 12.60 2.05 -9.93
C ASN A 330 11.10 2.37 -9.69
N ALA A 331 10.60 2.02 -8.51
CA ALA A 331 9.26 2.34 -8.05
C ALA A 331 9.20 2.48 -6.53
N LEU A 332 8.28 3.32 -6.06
CA LEU A 332 8.01 3.59 -4.66
C LEU A 332 6.70 2.91 -4.25
N LEU A 333 6.72 2.12 -3.18
CA LEU A 333 5.50 1.79 -2.45
C LEU A 333 5.12 2.98 -1.57
N VAL A 334 3.85 3.38 -1.63
CA VAL A 334 3.34 4.54 -0.89
C VAL A 334 2.40 4.07 0.20
N LYS A 335 2.84 4.14 1.45
CA LYS A 335 2.07 3.86 2.65
C LYS A 335 1.98 5.13 3.50
N VAL A 336 0.82 5.74 3.58
CA VAL A 336 0.63 7.05 4.24
C VAL A 336 1.11 7.06 5.69
N ASN A 337 1.00 5.93 6.40
CA ASN A 337 1.40 5.84 7.81
C ASN A 337 2.90 5.60 8.03
N GLN A 338 3.67 5.21 6.99
CA GLN A 338 5.13 5.07 7.11
C GLN A 338 5.83 6.41 7.33
N ILE A 339 5.31 7.48 6.73
CA ILE A 339 5.81 8.85 6.90
C ILE A 339 4.94 9.68 7.86
N GLY A 340 3.62 9.45 7.90
CA GLY A 340 2.71 9.94 8.92
C GLY A 340 2.08 11.31 8.65
N SER A 341 2.16 11.87 7.45
CA SER A 341 1.36 13.02 7.00
C SER A 341 1.03 12.95 5.52
N LEU A 342 -0.06 13.60 5.12
CA LEU A 342 -0.45 13.71 3.71
C LEU A 342 0.55 14.55 2.92
N THR A 343 1.03 15.66 3.47
CA THR A 343 2.01 16.54 2.83
C THR A 343 3.29 15.81 2.47
N GLU A 344 3.90 15.08 3.41
CA GLU A 344 5.13 14.33 3.15
C GLU A 344 4.88 13.16 2.18
N THR A 345 3.71 12.52 2.26
CA THR A 345 3.29 11.49 1.29
C THR A 345 3.23 12.06 -0.13
N LEU A 346 2.60 13.22 -0.32
CA LEU A 346 2.51 13.89 -1.63
C LEU A 346 3.89 14.35 -2.12
N ASP A 347 4.77 14.78 -1.23
CA ASP A 347 6.15 15.15 -1.57
C ASP A 347 6.96 13.93 -2.05
N ALA A 348 6.82 12.77 -1.40
CA ALA A 348 7.44 11.52 -1.84
C ALA A 348 6.92 11.08 -3.22
N ILE A 349 5.59 11.11 -3.44
CA ILE A 349 4.97 10.79 -4.74
C ILE A 349 5.49 11.75 -5.82
N SER A 350 5.50 13.05 -5.55
CA SER A 350 5.97 14.06 -6.50
C SER A 350 7.45 13.89 -6.84
N LEU A 351 8.29 13.54 -5.86
CA LEU A 351 9.70 13.23 -6.08
C LEU A 351 9.87 12.01 -6.98
N ALA A 352 9.17 10.91 -6.67
CA ALA A 352 9.19 9.68 -7.46
C ALA A 352 8.82 9.94 -8.93
N GLN A 353 7.66 10.58 -9.16
CA GLN A 353 7.15 10.84 -10.51
C GLN A 353 8.09 11.72 -11.34
N ARG A 354 8.70 12.75 -10.73
CA ARG A 354 9.69 13.61 -11.41
C ARG A 354 10.96 12.87 -11.85
N HIS A 355 11.28 11.77 -11.19
CA HIS A 355 12.45 10.94 -11.48
C HIS A 355 12.10 9.62 -12.19
N THR A 356 10.89 9.54 -12.79
CA THR A 356 10.43 8.36 -13.52
C THR A 356 10.30 7.08 -12.71
N PHE A 357 10.25 7.21 -11.39
CA PHE A 357 9.82 6.15 -10.49
C PHE A 357 8.29 6.06 -10.52
N HIS A 358 7.74 4.87 -10.65
CA HIS A 358 6.31 4.66 -10.50
C HIS A 358 5.93 4.65 -9.02
N CYS A 359 4.67 5.00 -8.74
CA CYS A 359 4.12 4.93 -7.40
C CYS A 359 3.04 3.84 -7.35
N MET A 360 3.11 2.97 -6.37
CA MET A 360 2.07 2.00 -6.05
C MET A 360 1.47 2.39 -4.70
N ILE A 361 0.24 2.91 -4.71
CA ILE A 361 -0.46 3.28 -3.48
C ILE A 361 -0.87 2.01 -2.76
N SER A 362 -0.56 1.91 -1.48
CA SER A 362 -0.66 0.66 -0.73
C SER A 362 -1.44 0.78 0.56
N HIS A 363 -2.17 -0.28 0.89
CA HIS A 363 -2.74 -0.56 2.20
C HIS A 363 -1.66 -1.01 3.20
N ARG A 364 -2.11 -1.36 4.40
CA ARG A 364 -1.30 -2.11 5.38
C ARG A 364 -2.00 -3.43 5.73
N SER A 365 -1.28 -4.32 6.44
CA SER A 365 -1.83 -5.60 6.92
C SER A 365 -3.00 -5.40 7.90
N GLY A 366 -2.95 -4.42 8.77
CA GLY A 366 -4.07 -3.95 9.61
C GLY A 366 -4.77 -2.76 8.96
N GLU A 367 -5.96 -3.00 8.43
CA GLU A 367 -6.79 -2.00 7.74
C GLU A 367 -8.12 -1.76 8.46
N THR A 368 -8.80 -0.72 8.03
CA THR A 368 -10.16 -0.36 8.42
C THR A 368 -11.05 -0.25 7.18
N GLU A 369 -12.30 0.21 7.34
CA GLU A 369 -13.19 0.53 6.22
C GLU A 369 -12.81 1.82 5.49
N ASP A 370 -11.82 2.58 5.98
CA ASP A 370 -11.35 3.81 5.36
C ASP A 370 -10.93 3.58 3.91
N THR A 371 -11.27 4.54 3.04
CA THR A 371 -11.02 4.43 1.59
C THR A 371 -10.10 5.51 1.04
N PHE A 372 -9.47 6.30 1.92
CA PHE A 372 -8.63 7.44 1.54
C PHE A 372 -7.60 7.09 0.46
N ILE A 373 -6.95 5.93 0.57
CA ILE A 373 -5.93 5.50 -0.39
C ILE A 373 -6.47 5.25 -1.80
N ALA A 374 -7.75 4.93 -1.96
CA ALA A 374 -8.39 4.80 -3.27
C ALA A 374 -8.50 6.18 -3.94
N ASP A 375 -8.97 7.18 -3.21
CA ASP A 375 -9.03 8.57 -3.66
C ASP A 375 -7.62 9.12 -3.94
N LEU A 376 -6.63 8.85 -3.07
CA LEU A 376 -5.24 9.25 -3.25
C LEU A 376 -4.63 8.68 -4.53
N ALA A 377 -4.91 7.42 -4.86
CA ALA A 377 -4.38 6.78 -6.06
C ALA A 377 -4.86 7.48 -7.35
N VAL A 378 -6.13 7.89 -7.39
CA VAL A 378 -6.68 8.63 -8.53
C VAL A 378 -6.25 10.09 -8.51
N ALA A 379 -6.23 10.73 -7.34
CA ALA A 379 -5.80 12.12 -7.17
C ALA A 379 -4.39 12.36 -7.72
N THR A 380 -3.48 11.43 -7.48
CA THR A 380 -2.08 11.53 -7.88
C THR A 380 -1.79 10.91 -9.25
N ASN A 381 -2.80 10.32 -9.92
CA ASN A 381 -2.64 9.52 -11.13
C ASN A 381 -1.52 8.49 -10.99
N ALA A 382 -1.43 7.84 -9.83
CA ALA A 382 -0.36 6.87 -9.52
C ALA A 382 -0.34 5.68 -10.48
N GLY A 383 -1.50 5.30 -11.02
CA GLY A 383 -1.65 4.23 -12.00
C GLY A 383 -1.62 2.82 -11.41
N GLN A 384 -1.29 2.67 -10.13
CA GLN A 384 -1.22 1.38 -9.43
C GLN A 384 -1.75 1.50 -8.00
N ILE A 385 -2.46 0.46 -7.53
CA ILE A 385 -2.90 0.32 -6.15
C ILE A 385 -2.73 -1.12 -5.67
N LYS A 386 -2.16 -1.31 -4.48
CA LYS A 386 -2.01 -2.58 -3.79
C LYS A 386 -2.90 -2.55 -2.55
N THR A 387 -4.03 -3.25 -2.56
CA THR A 387 -4.99 -3.20 -1.44
C THR A 387 -5.64 -4.56 -1.14
N GLY A 388 -4.85 -5.64 -1.29
CA GLY A 388 -5.23 -6.99 -0.90
C GLY A 388 -6.07 -7.73 -1.95
N ALA A 389 -6.64 -8.86 -1.53
CA ALA A 389 -7.52 -9.69 -2.36
C ALA A 389 -8.90 -9.03 -2.54
N PRO A 390 -9.69 -9.47 -3.56
CA PRO A 390 -11.10 -9.10 -3.69
C PRO A 390 -11.98 -9.86 -2.66
N ALA A 391 -11.55 -9.85 -1.41
CA ALA A 391 -12.17 -10.51 -0.26
C ALA A 391 -11.83 -9.71 1.01
N ARG A 392 -12.67 -9.83 2.06
CA ARG A 392 -12.65 -9.06 3.31
C ARG A 392 -13.09 -7.60 3.08
N SER A 393 -13.96 -7.10 3.94
CA SER A 393 -14.59 -5.76 3.79
C SER A 393 -13.58 -4.62 3.81
N ASP A 394 -12.55 -4.76 4.63
CA ASP A 394 -11.44 -3.81 4.77
C ASP A 394 -10.66 -3.60 3.45
N ARG A 395 -10.59 -4.62 2.60
CA ARG A 395 -9.95 -4.57 1.27
C ARG A 395 -10.96 -4.13 0.21
N VAL A 396 -12.11 -4.80 0.17
CA VAL A 396 -13.18 -4.56 -0.82
C VAL A 396 -13.72 -3.13 -0.75
N ALA A 397 -13.69 -2.48 0.42
CA ALA A 397 -14.09 -1.07 0.56
C ALA A 397 -13.33 -0.15 -0.40
N LYS A 398 -12.00 -0.33 -0.54
CA LYS A 398 -11.15 0.47 -1.44
C LYS A 398 -11.50 0.21 -2.92
N TYR A 399 -11.72 -1.05 -3.28
CA TYR A 399 -12.17 -1.40 -4.65
C TYR A 399 -13.53 -0.81 -4.98
N ASN A 400 -14.48 -0.88 -4.04
CA ASN A 400 -15.81 -0.29 -4.21
C ASN A 400 -15.74 1.25 -4.33
N GLN A 401 -14.81 1.89 -3.63
CA GLN A 401 -14.58 3.33 -3.78
C GLN A 401 -14.06 3.67 -5.18
N LEU A 402 -13.12 2.90 -5.71
CA LEU A 402 -12.63 3.10 -7.09
C LEU A 402 -13.72 2.90 -8.14
N LEU A 403 -14.70 1.97 -7.92
CA LEU A 403 -15.88 1.86 -8.79
C LEU A 403 -16.73 3.13 -8.76
N ARG A 404 -16.96 3.73 -7.57
CA ARG A 404 -17.70 4.99 -7.44
C ARG A 404 -16.96 6.14 -8.13
N ILE A 405 -15.63 6.19 -8.00
CA ILE A 405 -14.81 7.20 -8.69
C ILE A 405 -14.87 7.01 -10.21
N GLU A 406 -14.82 5.78 -10.71
CA GLU A 406 -14.97 5.49 -12.15
C GLU A 406 -16.33 5.96 -12.66
N GLU A 407 -17.42 5.70 -11.92
CA GLU A 407 -18.77 6.16 -12.23
C GLU A 407 -18.86 7.69 -12.22
N GLU A 408 -18.30 8.36 -11.22
CA GLU A 408 -18.29 9.83 -11.11
C GLU A 408 -17.51 10.49 -12.25
N LEU A 409 -16.41 9.89 -12.69
CA LEU A 409 -15.62 10.39 -13.84
C LEU A 409 -16.31 10.15 -15.18
N GLY A 410 -17.15 9.13 -15.30
CA GLY A 410 -17.87 8.78 -16.53
C GLY A 410 -16.92 8.65 -17.73
N ASP A 411 -17.23 9.35 -18.83
CA ASP A 411 -16.44 9.31 -20.07
C ASP A 411 -15.01 9.87 -19.92
N SER A 412 -14.71 10.58 -18.83
CA SER A 412 -13.37 11.09 -18.52
C SER A 412 -12.48 10.05 -17.87
N ALA A 413 -13.04 8.97 -17.31
CA ALA A 413 -12.28 7.92 -16.68
C ALA A 413 -11.29 7.30 -17.67
N ARG A 414 -10.07 7.04 -17.19
CA ARG A 414 -9.04 6.31 -17.93
C ARG A 414 -8.49 5.22 -17.02
N TYR A 415 -8.49 4.00 -17.50
CA TYR A 415 -7.84 2.91 -16.81
C TYR A 415 -6.38 2.82 -17.22
N ALA A 416 -5.47 2.72 -16.25
CA ALA A 416 -4.03 2.75 -16.52
C ALA A 416 -3.57 1.53 -17.34
N GLY A 417 -4.12 0.35 -17.07
CA GLY A 417 -3.84 -0.87 -17.82
C GLY A 417 -2.34 -1.14 -17.99
N ALA A 418 -1.93 -1.64 -19.14
CA ALA A 418 -0.53 -1.96 -19.43
C ALA A 418 0.41 -0.73 -19.34
N SER A 419 -0.10 0.51 -19.48
CA SER A 419 0.73 1.71 -19.37
C SER A 419 1.25 1.96 -17.96
N ALA A 420 0.66 1.33 -16.94
CA ALA A 420 1.18 1.35 -15.57
C ALA A 420 2.52 0.63 -15.42
N PHE A 421 2.88 -0.26 -16.37
CA PHE A 421 4.10 -1.06 -16.35
C PHE A 421 4.90 -0.91 -17.66
N PRO A 422 5.46 0.27 -17.94
CA PRO A 422 6.10 0.55 -19.24
C PRO A 422 7.38 -0.25 -19.50
N ARG A 423 7.95 -0.87 -18.46
CA ARG A 423 9.12 -1.74 -18.57
C ARG A 423 8.77 -3.16 -19.01
N TYR A 424 7.54 -3.58 -18.70
CA TYR A 424 7.06 -4.91 -19.09
C TYR A 424 6.80 -4.97 -20.59
N ARG A 425 7.47 -5.89 -21.26
CA ARG A 425 7.26 -6.17 -22.69
C ARG A 425 6.65 -7.54 -22.81
N GLN A 426 5.45 -7.57 -23.41
CA GLN A 426 4.87 -8.85 -23.82
C GLN A 426 5.81 -9.51 -24.82
N GLY A 427 6.27 -10.72 -24.50
CA GLY A 427 7.17 -11.50 -25.35
C GLY A 427 6.48 -12.04 -26.60
#